data_e448819e99dd4e18f5f30b2e482e1011
#
_entry.id   e448819e99dd4e18f5f30b2e482e1011
#
_cell.length_a   1.000
_cell.length_b   1.000
_cell.length_c   1.000
_cell.angle_alpha   90.00
_cell.angle_beta   90.00
_cell.angle_gamma   90.00
#
_symmetry.space_group_name_H-M   'P 1'
#
loop_
_entity.id
_entity.type
_entity.pdbx_description
1 polymer ?
#
loop_
_entity_poly.entity_id
_entity_poly.type
_entity_poly.pdbx_seq_one_letter_code
_entity_poly.pdbx_strand_id
1 'polypeptide(L)'
;MTSLPGGSTKSLSQKALRQLVSDLAGKLESFEQELSGLRAHNQALQEEVERLRLDNSNLRLDNQALKDEIARLKHLPPRPPFKPSGMEKATQPRPAGPGQRPGRGAKRDRVTREVTIRADVPPGSRFKGYKTVVRRDLVLAAEVVRYKRERWLTPDGRTIIAPLPEGIAGGFGLGVRRFCLALHTQGQVTTERLTDLLNGIGLAISKRQVVRLLTTDLEAFEQEDHAVLQAGLISSPYLTVDDTGARHARRPGVTTQIGGERFCVFRTSRSKSRLNFLTLLRAGCDDYVVNEAALAYLRRQPVEAAVIARVSQLQGHVFGSQMEWWQHLLQCSINIFDRPLRQLLDEAASWGALRHHGLMENTVVVSDDAGQFRVARHALCWVHAERHLEKLMPASPKQA
;
A
#
# COMPACT_ATOMS: atom_id res chain seq x y z
N MET A 1 34.98 8.95 -3.93
CA MET A 1 36.42 9.15 -4.23
C MET A 1 37.15 9.09 -2.88
N THR A 2 37.58 7.90 -2.51
CA THR A 2 38.42 7.67 -1.32
C THR A 2 39.87 7.65 -1.77
N SER A 3 40.64 8.63 -1.31
CA SER A 3 42.08 8.75 -1.56
C SER A 3 42.83 7.56 -0.95
N LEU A 4 43.62 6.88 -1.78
CA LEU A 4 44.60 5.90 -1.34
C LEU A 4 45.72 6.61 -0.57
N PRO A 5 46.19 6.09 0.56
CA PRO A 5 47.33 6.65 1.28
C PRO A 5 48.62 6.42 0.47
N GLY A 6 49.35 7.52 0.21
CA GLY A 6 50.65 7.48 -0.41
C GLY A 6 51.69 6.80 0.51
N GLY A 7 51.91 5.52 0.31
CA GLY A 7 52.98 4.74 0.92
C GLY A 7 54.23 4.80 0.07
N SER A 8 55.33 5.21 0.67
CA SER A 8 56.71 5.21 0.19
C SER A 8 57.03 3.90 -0.58
N THR A 9 57.33 3.99 -1.87
CA THR A 9 57.83 2.90 -2.70
C THR A 9 59.27 2.55 -2.29
N LYS A 10 59.43 1.72 -1.22
CA LYS A 10 60.70 1.00 -1.02
C LYS A 10 60.82 0.01 -2.19
N SER A 11 61.92 0.11 -2.96
CA SER A 11 62.21 -0.84 -4.05
C SER A 11 62.27 -2.26 -3.49
N LEU A 12 61.30 -3.06 -3.82
CA LEU A 12 61.27 -4.48 -3.50
C LEU A 12 62.48 -5.16 -4.18
N SER A 13 63.20 -6.02 -3.45
CA SER A 13 64.28 -6.79 -4.04
C SER A 13 63.72 -7.69 -5.15
N GLN A 14 64.48 -7.98 -6.19
CA GLN A 14 64.07 -8.80 -7.33
C GLN A 14 63.52 -10.21 -6.91
N LYS A 15 64.04 -10.72 -5.79
CA LYS A 15 63.59 -11.97 -5.16
C LYS A 15 62.16 -11.81 -4.55
N ALA A 16 61.92 -10.70 -3.86
CA ALA A 16 60.58 -10.40 -3.26
C ALA A 16 59.51 -10.17 -4.34
N LEU A 17 59.87 -9.56 -5.46
CA LEU A 17 58.98 -9.35 -6.60
C LEU A 17 58.62 -10.69 -7.29
N ARG A 18 59.58 -11.60 -7.47
CA ARG A 18 59.32 -12.94 -7.99
C ARG A 18 58.41 -13.76 -7.08
N GLN A 19 58.62 -13.66 -5.77
CA GLN A 19 57.76 -14.34 -4.79
C GLN A 19 56.31 -13.80 -4.87
N LEU A 20 56.16 -12.48 -4.91
CA LEU A 20 54.81 -11.83 -5.01
C LEU A 20 54.07 -12.23 -6.29
N VAL A 21 54.79 -12.28 -7.41
CA VAL A 21 54.23 -12.75 -8.70
C VAL A 21 53.77 -14.21 -8.62
N SER A 22 54.58 -15.07 -8.00
CA SER A 22 54.24 -16.49 -7.80
C SER A 22 53.01 -16.64 -6.90
N ASP A 23 52.95 -15.91 -5.81
CA ASP A 23 51.80 -15.94 -4.89
C ASP A 23 50.51 -15.39 -5.53
N LEU A 24 50.64 -14.36 -6.37
CA LEU A 24 49.51 -13.80 -7.13
C LEU A 24 49.05 -14.80 -8.21
N ALA A 25 49.97 -15.47 -8.89
CA ALA A 25 49.62 -16.52 -9.89
C ALA A 25 48.86 -17.68 -9.22
N GLY A 26 49.34 -18.15 -8.05
CA GLY A 26 48.64 -19.20 -7.30
C GLY A 26 47.24 -18.78 -6.82
N LYS A 27 47.07 -17.51 -6.41
CA LYS A 27 45.75 -16.97 -6.07
C LYS A 27 44.83 -16.85 -7.28
N LEU A 28 45.34 -16.46 -8.42
CA LEU A 28 44.59 -16.42 -9.68
C LEU A 28 44.07 -17.80 -10.06
N GLU A 29 44.94 -18.84 -10.04
CA GLU A 29 44.51 -20.22 -10.29
C GLU A 29 43.42 -20.69 -9.32
N SER A 30 43.55 -20.39 -8.04
CA SER A 30 42.53 -20.71 -7.03
C SER A 30 41.21 -20.02 -7.36
N PHE A 31 41.21 -18.73 -7.69
CA PHE A 31 40.01 -18.01 -8.08
C PHE A 31 39.36 -18.52 -9.37
N GLU A 32 40.18 -18.93 -10.36
CA GLU A 32 39.68 -19.51 -11.58
C GLU A 32 38.99 -20.86 -11.32
N GLN A 33 39.53 -21.68 -10.43
CA GLN A 33 38.92 -22.94 -10.00
C GLN A 33 37.59 -22.67 -9.23
N GLU A 34 37.57 -21.73 -8.30
CA GLU A 34 36.34 -21.34 -7.60
C GLU A 34 35.26 -20.81 -8.54
N LEU A 35 35.64 -19.96 -9.50
CA LEU A 35 34.72 -19.41 -10.51
C LEU A 35 34.17 -20.53 -11.42
N SER A 36 35.01 -21.49 -11.79
CA SER A 36 34.57 -22.65 -12.57
C SER A 36 33.57 -23.50 -11.78
N GLY A 37 33.86 -23.78 -10.51
CA GLY A 37 32.96 -24.47 -9.60
C GLY A 37 31.62 -23.77 -9.41
N LEU A 38 31.65 -22.44 -9.17
CA LEU A 38 30.45 -21.66 -9.05
C LEU A 38 29.61 -21.61 -10.33
N ARG A 39 30.23 -21.56 -11.50
CA ARG A 39 29.53 -21.62 -12.80
C ARG A 39 28.84 -22.96 -12.99
N ALA A 40 29.52 -24.07 -12.70
CA ALA A 40 28.93 -25.40 -12.78
C ALA A 40 27.76 -25.56 -11.81
N HIS A 41 27.91 -25.07 -10.56
CA HIS A 41 26.82 -25.08 -9.59
C HIS A 41 25.63 -24.25 -10.02
N ASN A 42 25.85 -23.03 -10.55
CA ASN A 42 24.78 -22.18 -11.07
C ASN A 42 24.06 -22.86 -12.26
N GLN A 43 24.77 -23.52 -13.13
CA GLN A 43 24.14 -24.26 -14.21
C GLN A 43 23.25 -25.39 -13.68
N ALA A 44 23.74 -26.19 -12.73
CA ALA A 44 22.97 -27.26 -12.10
C ALA A 44 21.71 -26.74 -11.41
N LEU A 45 21.80 -25.57 -10.71
CA LEU A 45 20.64 -24.91 -10.10
C LEU A 45 19.63 -24.41 -11.15
N GLN A 46 20.08 -23.90 -12.29
CA GLN A 46 19.20 -23.49 -13.38
C GLN A 46 18.43 -24.68 -13.96
N GLU A 47 19.13 -25.82 -14.20
CA GLU A 47 18.50 -27.05 -14.67
C GLU A 47 17.46 -27.58 -13.67
N GLU A 48 17.77 -27.54 -12.38
CA GLU A 48 16.85 -27.95 -11.32
C GLU A 48 15.63 -27.03 -11.26
N VAL A 49 15.81 -25.71 -11.40
CA VAL A 49 14.69 -24.74 -11.44
C VAL A 49 13.77 -25.00 -12.63
N GLU A 50 14.32 -25.30 -13.80
CA GLU A 50 13.49 -25.63 -14.97
C GLU A 50 12.75 -26.96 -14.79
N ARG A 51 13.39 -27.97 -14.20
CA ARG A 51 12.72 -29.23 -13.85
C ARG A 51 11.57 -28.99 -12.88
N LEU A 52 11.81 -28.27 -11.80
CA LEU A 52 10.77 -27.94 -10.80
C LEU A 52 9.62 -27.08 -11.38
N ARG A 53 9.90 -26.25 -12.37
CA ARG A 53 8.85 -25.50 -13.10
C ARG A 53 7.97 -26.43 -13.93
N LEU A 54 8.58 -27.38 -14.62
CA LEU A 54 7.85 -28.39 -15.42
C LEU A 54 6.98 -29.26 -14.50
N ASP A 55 7.54 -29.76 -13.40
CA ASP A 55 6.82 -30.58 -12.42
C ASP A 55 5.65 -29.80 -11.81
N ASN A 56 5.85 -28.52 -11.48
CA ASN A 56 4.77 -27.65 -10.99
C ASN A 56 3.66 -27.44 -12.02
N SER A 57 4.04 -27.33 -13.29
CA SER A 57 3.06 -27.24 -14.40
C SER A 57 2.23 -28.52 -14.52
N ASN A 58 2.90 -29.67 -14.50
CA ASN A 58 2.24 -30.97 -14.56
C ASN A 58 1.30 -31.21 -13.37
N LEU A 59 1.78 -30.93 -12.14
CA LEU A 59 0.97 -31.02 -10.94
C LEU A 59 -0.26 -30.10 -10.97
N ARG A 60 -0.19 -28.93 -11.60
CA ARG A 60 -1.34 -28.05 -11.79
C ARG A 60 -2.36 -28.64 -12.76
N LEU A 61 -1.91 -29.26 -13.85
CA LEU A 61 -2.80 -29.94 -14.80
C LEU A 61 -3.48 -31.14 -14.13
N ASP A 62 -2.74 -31.96 -13.40
CA ASP A 62 -3.28 -33.11 -12.67
C ASP A 62 -4.30 -32.67 -11.60
N ASN A 63 -3.96 -31.63 -10.83
CA ASN A 63 -4.89 -31.04 -9.86
C ASN A 63 -6.18 -30.51 -10.53
N GLN A 64 -6.06 -29.95 -11.73
CA GLN A 64 -7.24 -29.48 -12.46
C GLN A 64 -8.07 -30.66 -12.95
N ALA A 65 -7.44 -31.71 -13.52
CA ALA A 65 -8.11 -32.91 -13.97
C ALA A 65 -8.82 -33.63 -12.81
N LEU A 66 -8.17 -33.76 -11.65
CA LEU A 66 -8.78 -34.31 -10.45
C LEU A 66 -9.96 -33.50 -9.95
N LYS A 67 -9.88 -32.18 -9.99
CA LYS A 67 -11.01 -31.30 -9.62
C LYS A 67 -12.19 -31.47 -10.57
N ASP A 68 -11.92 -31.57 -11.86
CA ASP A 68 -12.98 -31.75 -12.86
C ASP A 68 -13.62 -33.14 -12.72
N GLU A 69 -12.85 -34.18 -12.40
CA GLU A 69 -13.36 -35.53 -12.11
C GLU A 69 -14.18 -35.57 -10.81
N ILE A 70 -13.72 -34.88 -9.74
CA ILE A 70 -14.51 -34.73 -8.50
C ILE A 70 -15.83 -34.01 -8.76
N ALA A 71 -15.81 -32.96 -9.58
CA ALA A 71 -17.04 -32.26 -9.97
C ALA A 71 -18.01 -33.18 -10.74
N ARG A 72 -17.47 -34.02 -11.65
CA ARG A 72 -18.25 -35.02 -12.40
C ARG A 72 -18.87 -36.08 -11.48
N LEU A 73 -18.07 -36.62 -10.56
CA LEU A 73 -18.55 -37.65 -9.60
C LEU A 73 -19.55 -37.10 -8.59
N LYS A 74 -19.48 -35.83 -8.26
CA LYS A 74 -20.43 -35.13 -7.36
C LYS A 74 -21.67 -34.62 -8.09
N HIS A 75 -21.78 -34.83 -9.38
CA HIS A 75 -22.85 -34.26 -10.22
C HIS A 75 -23.01 -32.73 -10.04
N LEU A 76 -21.90 -32.04 -9.75
CA LEU A 76 -21.89 -30.58 -9.67
C LEU A 76 -22.08 -30.00 -11.07
N PRO A 77 -22.85 -28.89 -11.21
CA PRO A 77 -22.98 -28.24 -12.49
C PRO A 77 -21.57 -27.85 -13.01
N PRO A 78 -21.36 -27.90 -14.34
CA PRO A 78 -20.12 -27.40 -14.93
C PRO A 78 -19.90 -25.98 -14.42
N ARG A 79 -18.59 -25.58 -14.29
CA ARG A 79 -18.20 -24.24 -13.77
C ARG A 79 -19.22 -23.19 -14.19
N PRO A 80 -19.73 -22.39 -13.26
CA PRO A 80 -20.67 -21.35 -13.63
C PRO A 80 -20.02 -20.51 -14.73
N PRO A 81 -20.73 -20.26 -15.85
CA PRO A 81 -20.17 -19.44 -16.91
C PRO A 81 -19.68 -18.13 -16.29
N PHE A 82 -18.51 -17.64 -16.71
CA PHE A 82 -18.01 -16.34 -16.26
C PHE A 82 -19.17 -15.35 -16.32
N LYS A 83 -19.50 -14.74 -15.18
CA LYS A 83 -20.52 -13.67 -15.19
C LYS A 83 -20.04 -12.61 -16.17
N PRO A 84 -20.85 -12.23 -17.18
CA PRO A 84 -20.47 -11.19 -18.12
C PRO A 84 -19.97 -9.98 -17.36
N SER A 85 -18.88 -9.36 -17.80
CA SER A 85 -18.36 -8.16 -17.16
C SER A 85 -19.46 -7.10 -17.10
N GLY A 86 -19.41 -6.18 -16.14
CA GLY A 86 -20.36 -5.07 -16.09
C GLY A 86 -20.38 -4.26 -17.39
N MET A 87 -19.28 -4.27 -18.13
CA MET A 87 -19.11 -3.63 -19.43
C MET A 87 -19.91 -4.35 -20.54
N GLU A 88 -19.92 -5.68 -20.56
CA GLU A 88 -20.73 -6.47 -21.50
C GLU A 88 -22.23 -6.29 -21.26
N LYS A 89 -22.66 -6.18 -20.00
CA LYS A 89 -24.05 -5.86 -19.65
C LYS A 89 -24.44 -4.44 -20.07
N ALA A 90 -23.52 -3.50 -20.06
CA ALA A 90 -23.75 -2.12 -20.48
C ALA A 90 -23.86 -1.97 -22.00
N THR A 91 -23.25 -2.88 -22.78
CA THR A 91 -23.28 -2.86 -24.25
C THR A 91 -24.48 -3.64 -24.86
N GLN A 92 -25.17 -4.46 -24.05
CA GLN A 92 -26.39 -5.13 -24.54
C GLN A 92 -27.50 -4.11 -24.76
N PRO A 93 -28.17 -4.11 -25.95
CA PRO A 93 -29.32 -3.26 -26.19
C PRO A 93 -30.41 -3.56 -25.14
N ARG A 94 -30.81 -2.55 -24.38
CA ARG A 94 -31.99 -2.71 -23.52
C ARG A 94 -33.21 -2.90 -24.40
N PRO A 95 -34.06 -3.91 -24.12
CA PRO A 95 -35.34 -4.01 -24.80
C PRO A 95 -36.12 -2.70 -24.59
N ALA A 96 -36.67 -2.15 -25.68
CA ALA A 96 -37.43 -0.91 -25.65
C ALA A 96 -38.73 -1.17 -24.85
N GLY A 97 -38.70 -0.92 -23.56
CA GLY A 97 -39.86 -0.85 -22.69
C GLY A 97 -40.60 0.48 -22.87
N PRO A 98 -41.92 0.54 -22.66
CA PRO A 98 -42.66 1.79 -22.75
C PRO A 98 -42.06 2.83 -21.79
N GLY A 99 -41.77 4.01 -22.31
CA GLY A 99 -40.98 5.12 -21.78
C GLY A 99 -40.92 5.26 -20.25
N GLN A 100 -39.87 4.79 -19.67
CA GLN A 100 -39.52 5.14 -18.28
C GLN A 100 -39.13 6.62 -18.22
N ARG A 101 -39.94 7.40 -17.49
CA ARG A 101 -39.56 8.77 -17.12
C ARG A 101 -38.19 8.74 -16.43
N PRO A 102 -37.28 9.66 -16.76
CA PRO A 102 -35.99 9.72 -16.07
C PRO A 102 -36.23 9.88 -14.55
N GLY A 103 -35.60 9.00 -13.75
CA GLY A 103 -35.74 9.00 -12.30
C GLY A 103 -35.46 10.37 -11.70
N ARG A 104 -36.21 10.75 -10.65
CA ARG A 104 -35.98 11.96 -9.87
C ARG A 104 -34.52 11.97 -9.42
N GLY A 105 -33.70 12.91 -9.95
CA GLY A 105 -32.31 13.10 -9.53
C GLY A 105 -31.26 12.98 -10.63
N ALA A 106 -31.61 12.82 -11.91
CA ALA A 106 -30.63 12.93 -12.99
C ALA A 106 -29.97 14.32 -12.96
N LYS A 107 -28.68 14.36 -12.66
CA LYS A 107 -27.89 15.60 -12.71
C LYS A 107 -27.99 16.16 -14.12
N ARG A 108 -28.54 17.40 -14.26
CA ARG A 108 -28.58 18.08 -15.55
C ARG A 108 -27.21 18.64 -15.85
N ASP A 109 -26.71 18.41 -17.07
CA ASP A 109 -25.47 18.98 -17.52
C ASP A 109 -25.59 20.50 -17.57
N ARG A 110 -24.53 21.20 -17.13
CA ARG A 110 -24.43 22.62 -17.35
C ARG A 110 -23.99 22.85 -18.79
N VAL A 111 -24.86 23.42 -19.62
CA VAL A 111 -24.52 23.82 -20.98
C VAL A 111 -23.45 24.89 -20.92
N THR A 112 -22.28 24.65 -21.50
CA THR A 112 -21.13 25.58 -21.51
C THR A 112 -21.13 26.49 -22.74
N ARG A 113 -21.73 26.04 -23.85
CA ARG A 113 -21.84 26.78 -25.10
C ARG A 113 -23.15 26.44 -25.80
N GLU A 114 -23.86 27.45 -26.26
CA GLU A 114 -25.06 27.31 -27.09
C GLU A 114 -24.78 27.83 -28.48
N VAL A 115 -25.16 27.03 -29.48
CA VAL A 115 -24.97 27.38 -30.92
C VAL A 115 -26.31 27.26 -31.60
N THR A 116 -26.79 28.36 -32.16
CA THR A 116 -28.00 28.39 -33.01
C THR A 116 -27.64 28.06 -34.43
N ILE A 117 -28.20 26.99 -34.97
CA ILE A 117 -28.07 26.62 -36.38
C ILE A 117 -29.29 27.15 -37.11
N ARG A 118 -29.06 27.99 -38.11
CA ARG A 118 -30.11 28.55 -38.96
C ARG A 118 -30.39 27.56 -40.11
N ALA A 119 -31.68 27.38 -40.42
CA ALA A 119 -32.11 26.63 -41.56
C ALA A 119 -32.30 27.57 -42.77
N ASP A 120 -31.96 27.10 -43.93
CA ASP A 120 -32.31 27.77 -45.16
C ASP A 120 -33.77 27.37 -45.47
N VAL A 121 -34.65 28.37 -45.56
CA VAL A 121 -36.09 28.17 -45.69
C VAL A 121 -36.70 29.00 -46.82
N PRO A 122 -37.70 28.49 -47.55
CA PRO A 122 -38.37 29.25 -48.57
C PRO A 122 -39.02 30.55 -48.04
N PRO A 123 -39.19 31.59 -48.89
CA PRO A 123 -39.90 32.80 -48.49
C PRO A 123 -41.30 32.51 -47.98
N GLY A 124 -41.73 33.22 -46.92
CA GLY A 124 -43.02 33.01 -46.27
C GLY A 124 -43.09 31.91 -45.23
N SER A 125 -41.98 31.20 -44.96
CA SER A 125 -41.92 30.18 -43.88
C SER A 125 -42.09 30.83 -42.52
N ARG A 126 -42.88 30.15 -41.62
CA ARG A 126 -43.15 30.61 -40.24
C ARG A 126 -42.23 29.90 -39.25
N PHE A 127 -41.49 30.65 -38.44
CA PHE A 127 -40.67 30.10 -37.37
C PHE A 127 -41.54 29.42 -36.28
N LYS A 128 -41.23 28.18 -35.90
CA LYS A 128 -41.95 27.34 -34.90
C LYS A 128 -41.16 27.02 -33.68
N GLY A 129 -40.01 27.70 -33.46
CA GLY A 129 -39.13 27.44 -32.34
C GLY A 129 -37.92 26.53 -32.67
N TYR A 130 -37.24 26.07 -31.66
CA TYR A 130 -36.00 25.29 -31.78
C TYR A 130 -36.24 23.84 -31.36
N LYS A 131 -35.65 22.88 -32.11
CA LYS A 131 -35.46 21.51 -31.65
C LYS A 131 -34.03 21.42 -31.13
N THR A 132 -33.90 21.26 -29.80
CA THR A 132 -32.58 21.26 -29.14
C THR A 132 -31.98 19.86 -29.09
N VAL A 133 -30.67 19.77 -29.34
CA VAL A 133 -29.83 18.56 -29.16
C VAL A 133 -28.64 18.95 -28.33
N VAL A 134 -28.38 18.18 -27.26
CA VAL A 134 -27.20 18.39 -26.41
C VAL A 134 -26.15 17.35 -26.76
N ARG A 135 -25.02 17.82 -27.29
CA ARG A 135 -23.81 17.02 -27.52
C ARG A 135 -22.84 17.23 -26.36
N ARG A 136 -22.35 16.12 -25.82
CA ARG A 136 -21.33 16.13 -24.80
C ARG A 136 -19.98 15.72 -25.40
N ASP A 137 -18.95 16.49 -25.09
CA ASP A 137 -17.60 16.20 -25.58
C ASP A 137 -16.58 16.52 -24.49
N LEU A 138 -15.40 15.92 -24.52
CA LEU A 138 -14.31 16.14 -23.61
C LEU A 138 -13.13 16.78 -24.37
N VAL A 139 -12.71 17.95 -23.90
CA VAL A 139 -11.53 18.63 -24.42
C VAL A 139 -10.45 18.63 -23.34
N LEU A 140 -9.34 17.96 -23.62
CA LEU A 140 -8.15 17.96 -22.76
C LEU A 140 -7.09 18.84 -23.46
N ALA A 141 -6.68 19.90 -22.80
CA ALA A 141 -5.65 20.81 -23.29
C ALA A 141 -4.67 21.15 -22.17
N ALA A 142 -3.38 21.18 -22.50
CA ALA A 142 -2.36 21.68 -21.60
C ALA A 142 -2.29 23.20 -21.70
N GLU A 143 -2.23 23.89 -20.55
CA GLU A 143 -1.95 25.31 -20.47
C GLU A 143 -0.52 25.51 -20.01
N VAL A 144 0.31 26.20 -20.80
CA VAL A 144 1.69 26.52 -20.47
C VAL A 144 1.88 28.03 -20.43
N VAL A 145 2.03 28.56 -19.22
CA VAL A 145 2.16 30.00 -18.97
C VAL A 145 3.61 30.37 -18.72
N ARG A 146 4.13 31.35 -19.46
CA ARG A 146 5.47 31.92 -19.28
C ARG A 146 5.39 33.21 -18.47
N TYR A 147 5.83 33.19 -17.22
CA TYR A 147 5.94 34.38 -16.39
C TYR A 147 7.27 35.10 -16.69
N LYS A 148 7.24 36.30 -17.27
CA LYS A 148 8.40 37.17 -17.43
C LYS A 148 8.49 38.08 -16.21
N ARG A 149 9.43 37.79 -15.32
CA ARG A 149 9.67 38.57 -14.12
C ARG A 149 10.67 39.65 -14.36
N GLU A 150 10.30 40.90 -14.11
CA GLU A 150 11.24 42.04 -14.21
C GLU A 150 12.37 41.87 -13.19
N ARG A 151 13.56 42.19 -13.63
CA ARG A 151 14.78 42.16 -12.79
C ARG A 151 15.41 43.55 -12.86
N TRP A 152 15.54 44.20 -11.72
CA TRP A 152 16.08 45.53 -11.57
C TRP A 152 17.36 45.50 -10.73
N LEU A 153 18.35 46.32 -11.07
CA LEU A 153 19.54 46.60 -10.27
C LEU A 153 19.34 47.94 -9.59
N THR A 154 19.37 47.97 -8.30
CA THR A 154 19.25 49.19 -7.50
C THR A 154 20.58 49.97 -7.48
N PRO A 155 20.56 51.31 -7.19
CA PRO A 155 21.81 52.11 -7.13
C PRO A 155 22.84 51.59 -6.11
N ASP A 156 22.41 50.90 -5.09
CA ASP A 156 23.27 50.24 -4.08
C ASP A 156 23.75 48.83 -4.45
N GLY A 157 23.54 48.43 -5.70
CA GLY A 157 24.02 47.15 -6.27
C GLY A 157 23.17 45.93 -5.94
N ARG A 158 22.01 46.08 -5.29
CA ARG A 158 21.11 44.95 -5.01
C ARG A 158 20.25 44.61 -6.22
N THR A 159 19.99 43.33 -6.41
CA THR A 159 19.06 42.85 -7.45
C THR A 159 17.67 42.62 -6.87
N ILE A 160 16.67 43.26 -7.44
CA ILE A 160 15.24 43.03 -7.14
C ILE A 160 14.62 42.29 -8.31
N ILE A 161 13.90 41.19 -8.04
CA ILE A 161 13.16 40.42 -9.02
C ILE A 161 11.67 40.44 -8.62
N ALA A 162 10.79 40.77 -9.54
CA ALA A 162 9.35 40.76 -9.30
C ALA A 162 8.89 39.42 -8.71
N PRO A 163 8.10 39.38 -7.64
CA PRO A 163 7.58 38.13 -7.07
C PRO A 163 6.66 37.40 -8.06
N LEU A 164 6.54 36.08 -7.93
CA LEU A 164 5.49 35.34 -8.61
C LEU A 164 4.15 35.59 -7.94
N PRO A 165 3.04 35.52 -8.65
CA PRO A 165 1.71 35.53 -8.07
C PRO A 165 1.56 34.46 -6.98
N GLU A 166 0.72 34.72 -5.98
CA GLU A 166 0.44 33.78 -4.90
C GLU A 166 -0.08 32.44 -5.46
N GLY A 167 0.36 31.31 -4.86
CA GLY A 167 -0.01 29.96 -5.28
C GLY A 167 0.77 29.42 -6.49
N ILE A 168 1.67 30.21 -7.06
CA ILE A 168 2.52 29.74 -8.18
C ILE A 168 3.89 29.34 -7.63
N ALA A 169 4.13 28.03 -7.56
CA ALA A 169 5.41 27.45 -7.17
C ALA A 169 5.78 26.28 -8.11
N GLY A 170 7.08 26.14 -8.36
CA GLY A 170 7.58 25.04 -9.19
C GLY A 170 7.24 25.15 -10.69
N GLY A 171 7.44 24.07 -11.42
CA GLY A 171 7.24 23.99 -12.87
C GLY A 171 5.90 23.36 -13.29
N PHE A 172 5.14 22.78 -12.38
CA PHE A 172 3.86 22.11 -12.66
C PHE A 172 2.80 22.59 -11.67
N GLY A 173 1.65 23.01 -12.18
CA GLY A 173 0.54 23.50 -11.38
C GLY A 173 -0.27 22.38 -10.68
N LEU A 174 -1.09 22.79 -9.73
CA LEU A 174 -1.95 21.88 -8.95
C LEU A 174 -2.91 21.06 -9.82
N GLY A 175 -3.35 21.60 -10.99
CA GLY A 175 -4.21 20.89 -11.94
C GLY A 175 -3.55 19.64 -12.49
N VAL A 176 -2.28 19.73 -12.89
CA VAL A 176 -1.49 18.58 -13.37
C VAL A 176 -1.32 17.53 -12.27
N ARG A 177 -1.01 17.98 -11.04
CA ARG A 177 -0.88 17.08 -9.90
C ARG A 177 -2.17 16.33 -9.59
N ARG A 178 -3.30 17.04 -9.50
CA ARG A 178 -4.62 16.44 -9.26
C ARG A 178 -4.99 15.42 -10.34
N PHE A 179 -4.71 15.74 -11.59
CA PHE A 179 -4.94 14.84 -12.71
C PHE A 179 -4.09 13.57 -12.61
N CYS A 180 -2.78 13.71 -12.32
CA CYS A 180 -1.90 12.56 -12.08
C CYS A 180 -2.38 11.68 -10.93
N LEU A 181 -2.71 12.28 -9.77
CA LEU A 181 -3.21 11.56 -8.61
C LEU A 181 -4.50 10.80 -8.93
N ALA A 182 -5.49 11.46 -9.54
CA ALA A 182 -6.76 10.83 -9.87
C ALA A 182 -6.59 9.65 -10.84
N LEU A 183 -5.80 9.81 -11.91
CA LEU A 183 -5.59 8.73 -12.87
C LEU A 183 -4.72 7.60 -12.31
N HIS A 184 -3.72 7.91 -11.48
CA HIS A 184 -2.87 6.89 -10.89
C HIS A 184 -3.60 6.06 -9.83
N THR A 185 -4.30 6.72 -8.90
CA THR A 185 -4.96 6.05 -7.78
C THR A 185 -6.30 5.45 -8.15
N GLN A 186 -7.21 6.20 -8.76
CA GLN A 186 -8.54 5.72 -9.14
C GLN A 186 -8.55 5.01 -10.49
N GLY A 187 -7.81 5.55 -11.47
CA GLY A 187 -7.74 5.01 -12.82
C GLY A 187 -6.72 3.88 -12.99
N GLN A 188 -5.88 3.60 -11.98
CA GLN A 188 -4.81 2.59 -12.02
C GLN A 188 -3.85 2.75 -13.21
N VAL A 189 -3.69 3.98 -13.69
CA VAL A 189 -2.80 4.30 -14.81
C VAL A 189 -1.35 4.32 -14.31
N THR A 190 -0.47 3.56 -14.97
CA THR A 190 0.96 3.52 -14.61
C THR A 190 1.66 4.85 -14.87
N THR A 191 2.76 5.10 -14.18
CA THR A 191 3.57 6.33 -14.36
C THR A 191 4.07 6.52 -15.79
N GLU A 192 4.35 5.44 -16.51
CA GLU A 192 4.73 5.49 -17.93
C GLU A 192 3.58 5.99 -18.80
N ARG A 193 2.41 5.34 -18.69
CA ARG A 193 1.21 5.73 -19.44
C ARG A 193 0.77 7.16 -19.12
N LEU A 194 0.91 7.61 -17.86
CA LEU A 194 0.68 9.00 -17.47
C LEU A 194 1.64 9.96 -18.18
N THR A 195 2.91 9.59 -18.23
CA THR A 195 3.92 10.39 -18.93
C THR A 195 3.58 10.53 -20.42
N ASP A 196 3.24 9.41 -21.07
CA ASP A 196 2.87 9.40 -22.50
C ASP A 196 1.59 10.20 -22.75
N LEU A 197 0.58 10.05 -21.89
CA LEU A 197 -0.67 10.81 -22.00
C LEU A 197 -0.43 12.32 -21.89
N LEU A 198 0.33 12.75 -20.87
CA LEU A 198 0.62 14.16 -20.63
C LEU A 198 1.44 14.77 -21.77
N ASN A 199 2.44 14.06 -22.28
CA ASN A 199 3.20 14.49 -23.46
C ASN A 199 2.30 14.54 -24.70
N GLY A 200 1.41 13.58 -24.88
CA GLY A 200 0.45 13.54 -26.00
C GLY A 200 -0.52 14.72 -26.05
N ILE A 201 -0.89 15.29 -24.89
CA ILE A 201 -1.72 16.51 -24.82
C ILE A 201 -0.91 17.81 -24.83
N GLY A 202 0.42 17.73 -25.05
CA GLY A 202 1.29 18.89 -25.21
C GLY A 202 1.96 19.40 -23.93
N LEU A 203 1.96 18.62 -22.84
CA LEU A 203 2.66 18.96 -21.60
C LEU A 203 4.01 18.21 -21.54
N ALA A 204 5.12 18.91 -21.78
CA ALA A 204 6.46 18.31 -21.71
C ALA A 204 6.81 17.93 -20.27
N ILE A 205 6.77 16.64 -19.96
CA ILE A 205 7.05 16.09 -18.62
C ILE A 205 7.82 14.77 -18.71
N SER A 206 8.77 14.57 -17.83
CA SER A 206 9.50 13.31 -17.70
C SER A 206 8.82 12.36 -16.71
N LYS A 207 9.05 11.04 -16.83
CA LYS A 207 8.58 10.03 -15.87
C LYS A 207 9.02 10.35 -14.42
N ARG A 208 10.25 10.85 -14.25
CA ARG A 208 10.76 11.26 -12.92
C ARG A 208 9.93 12.40 -12.32
N GLN A 209 9.49 13.35 -13.13
CA GLN A 209 8.64 14.45 -12.69
C GLN A 209 7.24 13.97 -12.34
N VAL A 210 6.66 13.06 -13.13
CA VAL A 210 5.38 12.41 -12.78
C VAL A 210 5.48 11.69 -11.43
N VAL A 211 6.54 10.90 -11.21
CA VAL A 211 6.78 10.23 -9.92
C VAL A 211 6.85 11.27 -8.78
N ARG A 212 7.58 12.36 -8.96
CA ARG A 212 7.65 13.43 -7.93
C ARG A 212 6.27 14.02 -7.61
N LEU A 213 5.46 14.31 -8.63
CA LEU A 213 4.09 14.83 -8.43
C LEU A 213 3.22 13.87 -7.61
N LEU A 214 3.48 12.56 -7.70
CA LEU A 214 2.74 11.53 -6.96
C LEU A 214 3.27 11.27 -5.55
N THR A 215 4.55 11.59 -5.27
CA THR A 215 5.24 11.16 -4.04
C THR A 215 5.75 12.29 -3.16
N THR A 216 5.54 13.56 -3.52
CA THR A 216 5.91 14.72 -2.70
C THR A 216 4.68 15.40 -2.12
N ASP A 217 4.87 16.14 -1.03
CA ASP A 217 3.83 16.93 -0.34
C ASP A 217 2.58 16.08 -0.02
N LEU A 218 2.79 14.93 0.61
CA LEU A 218 1.72 13.98 0.96
C LEU A 218 1.21 14.15 2.39
N GLU A 219 1.78 15.05 3.17
CA GLU A 219 1.53 15.22 4.61
C GLU A 219 0.03 15.44 4.92
N ALA A 220 -0.67 16.20 4.08
CA ALA A 220 -2.11 16.42 4.26
C ALA A 220 -2.94 15.12 4.03
N PHE A 221 -2.52 14.28 3.07
CA PHE A 221 -3.16 12.99 2.85
C PHE A 221 -2.86 12.00 3.98
N GLU A 222 -1.63 12.02 4.51
CA GLU A 222 -1.24 11.18 5.66
C GLU A 222 -2.02 11.57 6.92
N GLN A 223 -2.20 12.88 7.16
CA GLN A 223 -3.01 13.37 8.28
C GLN A 223 -4.48 12.97 8.13
N GLU A 224 -5.06 13.13 6.93
CA GLU A 224 -6.44 12.70 6.67
C GLU A 224 -6.60 11.18 6.83
N ASP A 225 -5.65 10.39 6.33
CA ASP A 225 -5.65 8.93 6.45
C ASP A 225 -5.56 8.47 7.92
N HIS A 226 -4.74 9.14 8.74
CA HIS A 226 -4.69 8.91 10.19
C HIS A 226 -6.02 9.30 10.87
N ALA A 227 -6.60 10.44 10.49
CA ALA A 227 -7.87 10.89 11.03
C ALA A 227 -9.03 9.94 10.67
N VAL A 228 -9.04 9.39 9.44
CA VAL A 228 -10.01 8.38 9.01
C VAL A 228 -9.87 7.11 9.84
N LEU A 229 -8.64 6.62 10.05
CA LEU A 229 -8.40 5.45 10.90
C LEU A 229 -8.87 5.70 12.33
N GLN A 230 -8.51 6.83 12.92
CA GLN A 230 -8.89 7.21 14.29
C GLN A 230 -10.40 7.27 14.46
N ALA A 231 -11.10 7.99 13.56
CA ALA A 231 -12.56 8.07 13.55
C ALA A 231 -13.21 6.68 13.38
N GLY A 232 -12.63 5.83 12.55
CA GLY A 232 -13.07 4.47 12.34
C GLY A 232 -12.92 3.61 13.59
N LEU A 233 -11.78 3.67 14.28
CA LEU A 233 -11.52 2.92 15.52
C LEU A 233 -12.41 3.36 16.69
N ILE A 234 -12.82 4.63 16.73
CA ILE A 234 -13.74 5.15 17.75
C ILE A 234 -15.19 4.73 17.46
N SER A 235 -15.62 4.81 16.20
CA SER A 235 -17.05 4.72 15.85
C SER A 235 -17.53 3.34 15.42
N SER A 236 -16.61 2.42 15.06
CA SER A 236 -16.99 1.14 14.50
C SER A 236 -17.25 0.06 15.57
N PRO A 237 -18.38 -0.64 15.50
CA PRO A 237 -18.67 -1.73 16.42
C PRO A 237 -17.82 -2.98 16.14
N TYR A 238 -17.28 -3.10 14.93
CA TYR A 238 -16.36 -4.17 14.53
C TYR A 238 -15.33 -3.69 13.51
N LEU A 239 -14.20 -4.36 13.50
CA LEU A 239 -13.15 -4.20 12.48
C LEU A 239 -12.94 -5.52 11.76
N THR A 240 -12.84 -5.48 10.45
CA THR A 240 -12.27 -6.58 9.67
C THR A 240 -10.79 -6.32 9.47
N VAL A 241 -9.97 -7.32 9.72
CA VAL A 241 -8.53 -7.23 9.53
C VAL A 241 -8.01 -8.44 8.77
N ASP A 242 -7.08 -8.19 7.85
CA ASP A 242 -6.42 -9.24 7.07
C ASP A 242 -5.00 -8.80 6.69
N ASP A 243 -4.10 -9.76 6.55
CA ASP A 243 -2.71 -9.54 6.17
C ASP A 243 -2.40 -10.15 4.81
N THR A 244 -1.96 -9.34 3.89
CA THR A 244 -1.50 -9.78 2.56
C THR A 244 0.00 -9.59 2.42
N GLY A 245 0.70 -10.62 1.90
CA GLY A 245 2.12 -10.52 1.61
C GLY A 245 2.41 -9.42 0.58
N ALA A 246 3.36 -8.57 0.89
CA ALA A 246 3.81 -7.47 0.03
C ALA A 246 5.31 -7.54 -0.23
N ARG A 247 5.77 -6.87 -1.28
CA ARG A 247 7.20 -6.67 -1.54
C ARG A 247 7.46 -5.20 -1.84
N HIS A 248 8.41 -4.61 -1.11
CA HIS A 248 8.89 -3.26 -1.37
C HIS A 248 10.42 -3.28 -1.49
N ALA A 249 10.95 -2.68 -2.54
CA ALA A 249 12.39 -2.65 -2.84
C ALA A 249 13.06 -4.04 -2.72
N ARG A 250 12.44 -5.08 -3.27
CA ARG A 250 12.85 -6.51 -3.22
C ARG A 250 12.86 -7.13 -1.82
N ARG A 251 12.41 -6.42 -0.80
CA ARG A 251 12.30 -6.95 0.57
C ARG A 251 10.88 -7.43 0.84
N PRO A 252 10.71 -8.55 1.55
CA PRO A 252 9.40 -9.00 1.97
C PRO A 252 8.79 -8.00 2.95
N GLY A 253 7.49 -7.83 2.88
CA GLY A 253 6.68 -7.02 3.75
C GLY A 253 5.28 -7.60 3.88
N VAL A 254 4.45 -6.92 4.61
CA VAL A 254 3.06 -7.29 4.86
C VAL A 254 2.22 -6.03 4.76
N THR A 255 1.14 -6.10 4.01
CA THR A 255 0.12 -5.05 4.01
C THR A 255 -1.05 -5.54 4.83
N THR A 256 -1.31 -4.85 5.94
CA THR A 256 -2.46 -5.09 6.81
C THR A 256 -3.62 -4.20 6.37
N GLN A 257 -4.75 -4.81 6.04
CA GLN A 257 -6.03 -4.14 5.85
C GLN A 257 -6.70 -3.98 7.21
N ILE A 258 -7.18 -2.78 7.53
CA ILE A 258 -7.99 -2.47 8.70
C ILE A 258 -9.22 -1.72 8.21
N GLY A 259 -10.41 -2.27 8.44
CA GLY A 259 -11.62 -1.63 7.93
C GLY A 259 -12.85 -1.98 8.76
N GLY A 260 -13.89 -1.21 8.56
CA GLY A 260 -15.22 -1.41 9.11
C GLY A 260 -16.27 -1.16 8.03
N GLU A 261 -17.50 -0.92 8.43
CA GLU A 261 -18.59 -0.66 7.49
C GLU A 261 -18.38 0.59 6.65
N ARG A 262 -17.71 1.63 7.20
CA ARG A 262 -17.63 2.97 6.61
C ARG A 262 -16.23 3.42 6.24
N PHE A 263 -15.20 2.64 6.57
CA PHE A 263 -13.81 2.98 6.27
C PHE A 263 -12.99 1.75 5.96
N CYS A 264 -11.87 1.95 5.27
CA CYS A 264 -10.87 0.93 5.02
C CYS A 264 -9.52 1.61 4.82
N VAL A 265 -8.52 1.20 5.57
CA VAL A 265 -7.14 1.66 5.45
C VAL A 265 -6.19 0.50 5.23
N PHE A 266 -5.07 0.77 4.59
CA PHE A 266 -4.03 -0.22 4.32
C PHE A 266 -2.70 0.29 4.88
N ARG A 267 -1.98 -0.57 5.58
CA ARG A 267 -0.66 -0.25 6.16
C ARG A 267 0.34 -1.30 5.77
N THR A 268 1.44 -0.88 5.16
CA THR A 268 2.53 -1.80 4.79
C THR A 268 3.63 -1.73 5.85
N SER A 269 4.00 -2.87 6.38
CA SER A 269 5.02 -3.03 7.42
C SER A 269 5.95 -4.19 7.12
N ARG A 270 7.00 -4.36 7.94
CA ARG A 270 7.96 -5.47 7.81
C ARG A 270 7.63 -6.67 8.67
N SER A 271 6.66 -6.56 9.54
CA SER A 271 6.38 -7.57 10.56
C SER A 271 4.89 -7.90 10.64
N LYS A 272 4.58 -9.18 10.88
CA LYS A 272 3.24 -9.68 11.25
C LYS A 272 3.04 -9.82 12.77
N SER A 273 3.91 -9.23 13.58
CA SER A 273 3.81 -9.37 15.03
C SER A 273 2.59 -8.65 15.59
N ARG A 274 2.10 -9.11 16.76
CA ARG A 274 1.02 -8.45 17.49
C ARG A 274 1.38 -7.02 17.87
N LEU A 275 2.64 -6.79 18.27
CA LEU A 275 3.13 -5.44 18.57
C LEU A 275 3.02 -4.53 17.35
N ASN A 276 3.37 -5.03 16.14
CA ASN A 276 3.19 -4.26 14.93
C ASN A 276 1.71 -3.93 14.68
N PHE A 277 0.81 -4.89 14.87
CA PHE A 277 -0.62 -4.65 14.70
C PHE A 277 -1.15 -3.59 15.69
N LEU A 278 -0.75 -3.67 16.97
CA LEU A 278 -1.07 -2.64 17.96
C LEU A 278 -0.53 -1.27 17.57
N THR A 279 0.70 -1.20 17.03
CA THR A 279 1.27 0.05 16.52
C THR A 279 0.43 0.64 15.39
N LEU A 280 -0.07 -0.20 14.46
CA LEU A 280 -0.96 0.26 13.39
C LEU A 280 -2.29 0.81 13.93
N LEU A 281 -2.87 0.15 14.93
CA LEU A 281 -4.12 0.57 15.56
C LEU A 281 -3.98 1.89 16.35
N ARG A 282 -2.78 2.25 16.79
CA ARG A 282 -2.54 3.52 17.50
C ARG A 282 -2.75 4.76 16.64
N ALA A 283 -2.92 4.59 15.34
CA ALA A 283 -3.27 5.66 14.40
C ALA A 283 -2.35 6.91 14.50
N GLY A 284 -1.04 6.68 14.67
CA GLY A 284 -0.04 7.73 14.78
C GLY A 284 0.27 8.21 16.20
N CYS A 285 -0.37 7.67 17.24
CA CYS A 285 0.03 7.93 18.62
C CYS A 285 1.24 7.07 19.00
N ASP A 286 2.32 7.69 19.47
CA ASP A 286 3.58 6.99 19.79
C ASP A 286 3.80 6.80 21.30
N ASP A 287 2.84 7.22 22.13
CA ASP A 287 2.87 7.10 23.58
C ASP A 287 2.65 5.66 24.07
N TYR A 288 3.09 5.39 25.29
CA TYR A 288 2.89 4.15 26.01
C TYR A 288 2.18 4.47 27.33
N VAL A 289 1.14 3.72 27.67
CA VAL A 289 0.31 4.03 28.84
C VAL A 289 0.11 2.81 29.72
N VAL A 290 0.38 2.95 31.01
CA VAL A 290 0.05 1.93 32.00
C VAL A 290 -1.25 2.31 32.69
N ASN A 291 -2.34 1.67 32.29
CA ASN A 291 -3.67 1.79 32.89
C ASN A 291 -4.26 0.42 33.19
N GLU A 292 -5.50 0.36 33.67
CA GLU A 292 -6.13 -0.94 33.97
C GLU A 292 -6.25 -1.85 32.74
N ALA A 293 -6.41 -1.28 31.53
CA ALA A 293 -6.45 -2.06 30.32
C ALA A 293 -5.10 -2.72 30.00
N ALA A 294 -3.97 -2.02 30.22
CA ALA A 294 -2.63 -2.57 30.09
C ALA A 294 -2.37 -3.69 31.12
N LEU A 295 -2.76 -3.46 32.37
CA LEU A 295 -2.60 -4.46 33.44
C LEU A 295 -3.50 -5.69 33.22
N ALA A 296 -4.74 -5.49 32.77
CA ALA A 296 -5.64 -6.58 32.41
C ALA A 296 -5.11 -7.37 31.19
N TYR A 297 -4.43 -6.72 30.25
CA TYR A 297 -3.75 -7.39 29.15
C TYR A 297 -2.63 -8.30 29.68
N LEU A 298 -1.75 -7.81 30.55
CA LEU A 298 -0.64 -8.59 31.13
C LEU A 298 -1.13 -9.80 31.96
N ARG A 299 -2.20 -9.64 32.73
CA ARG A 299 -2.78 -10.76 33.53
C ARG A 299 -3.25 -11.92 32.64
N ARG A 300 -3.51 -11.73 31.38
CA ARG A 300 -3.90 -12.76 30.40
C ARG A 300 -2.72 -13.40 29.69
N GLN A 301 -1.51 -12.88 29.90
CA GLN A 301 -0.29 -13.35 29.26
C GLN A 301 0.53 -14.17 30.27
N PRO A 302 1.47 -15.02 29.83
CA PRO A 302 2.38 -15.77 30.69
C PRO A 302 3.46 -14.83 31.25
N VAL A 303 3.05 -13.90 32.12
CA VAL A 303 3.91 -12.95 32.82
C VAL A 303 3.83 -13.19 34.30
N GLU A 304 4.98 -13.22 34.96
CA GLU A 304 5.06 -13.43 36.42
C GLU A 304 4.30 -12.35 37.21
N ALA A 305 3.59 -12.74 38.25
CA ALA A 305 2.84 -11.82 39.09
C ALA A 305 3.72 -10.72 39.71
N ALA A 306 4.99 -11.05 40.06
CA ALA A 306 5.96 -10.08 40.55
C ALA A 306 6.30 -8.97 39.52
N VAL A 307 6.35 -9.31 38.22
CA VAL A 307 6.56 -8.32 37.16
C VAL A 307 5.32 -7.45 37.02
N ILE A 308 4.12 -8.03 36.99
CA ILE A 308 2.86 -7.27 36.91
C ILE A 308 2.74 -6.31 38.11
N ALA A 309 3.11 -6.75 39.34
CA ALA A 309 3.10 -5.90 40.51
C ALA A 309 4.05 -4.68 40.39
N ARG A 310 5.22 -4.86 39.77
CA ARG A 310 6.14 -3.75 39.53
C ARG A 310 5.60 -2.80 38.46
N VAL A 311 5.05 -3.32 37.37
CA VAL A 311 4.43 -2.48 36.31
C VAL A 311 3.22 -1.73 36.88
N SER A 312 2.45 -2.31 37.82
CA SER A 312 1.30 -1.63 38.42
C SER A 312 1.68 -0.38 39.23
N GLN A 313 2.93 -0.25 39.69
CA GLN A 313 3.44 0.97 40.32
C GLN A 313 3.49 2.14 39.35
N LEU A 314 3.52 1.89 38.03
CA LEU A 314 3.50 2.89 36.97
C LEU A 314 2.06 3.21 36.50
N GLN A 315 1.04 2.70 37.18
CA GLN A 315 -0.35 2.93 36.79
C GLN A 315 -0.69 4.43 36.80
N GLY A 316 -1.32 4.89 35.72
CA GLY A 316 -1.65 6.29 35.49
C GLY A 316 -0.58 7.10 34.77
N HIS A 317 0.59 6.52 34.51
CA HIS A 317 1.66 7.21 33.75
C HIS A 317 1.48 7.05 32.25
N VAL A 318 1.81 8.14 31.54
CA VAL A 318 1.88 8.23 30.09
C VAL A 318 3.34 8.53 29.72
N PHE A 319 3.91 7.70 28.88
CA PHE A 319 5.30 7.84 28.41
C PHE A 319 5.28 8.26 26.95
N GLY A 320 5.89 9.38 26.62
CA GLY A 320 5.87 9.99 25.28
C GLY A 320 6.68 9.24 24.23
N SER A 321 7.49 8.26 24.65
CA SER A 321 8.31 7.47 23.73
C SER A 321 8.63 6.07 24.28
N GLN A 322 9.00 5.16 23.37
CA GLN A 322 9.46 3.83 23.75
C GLN A 322 10.71 3.88 24.64
N MET A 323 11.59 4.84 24.41
CA MET A 323 12.82 4.98 25.21
C MET A 323 12.49 5.36 26.66
N GLU A 324 11.59 6.30 26.86
CA GLU A 324 11.11 6.72 28.18
C GLU A 324 10.43 5.56 28.91
N TRP A 325 9.57 4.83 28.20
CA TRP A 325 8.93 3.61 28.71
C TRP A 325 9.96 2.58 29.20
N TRP A 326 10.97 2.26 28.39
CA TRP A 326 12.00 1.30 28.77
C TRP A 326 12.87 1.77 29.93
N GLN A 327 13.17 3.08 30.02
CA GLN A 327 13.90 3.64 31.16
C GLN A 327 13.14 3.42 32.47
N HIS A 328 11.83 3.63 32.49
CA HIS A 328 11.01 3.37 33.68
C HIS A 328 10.90 1.88 34.03
N LEU A 329 10.83 1.01 33.03
CA LEU A 329 10.91 -0.43 33.27
C LEU A 329 12.22 -0.84 33.99
N LEU A 330 13.34 -0.28 33.55
CA LEU A 330 14.65 -0.51 34.19
C LEU A 330 14.65 0.03 35.64
N GLN A 331 14.09 1.20 35.89
CA GLN A 331 13.94 1.75 37.25
C GLN A 331 13.11 0.84 38.17
N CYS A 332 12.11 0.17 37.61
CA CYS A 332 11.35 -0.85 38.30
C CYS A 332 12.08 -2.22 38.40
N SER A 333 13.37 -2.29 38.09
CA SER A 333 14.16 -3.53 38.10
C SER A 333 13.59 -4.62 37.16
N ILE A 334 12.98 -4.23 36.05
CA ILE A 334 12.47 -5.16 35.03
C ILE A 334 13.54 -5.32 33.95
N ASN A 335 13.86 -6.57 33.61
CA ASN A 335 14.87 -6.89 32.61
C ASN A 335 14.32 -6.67 31.18
N ILE A 336 14.63 -5.54 30.56
CA ILE A 336 14.23 -5.22 29.18
C ILE A 336 15.04 -5.98 28.11
N PHE A 337 16.12 -6.67 28.49
CA PHE A 337 16.92 -7.49 27.58
C PHE A 337 16.29 -8.86 27.33
N ASP A 338 15.38 -9.29 28.20
CA ASP A 338 14.48 -10.41 27.93
C ASP A 338 13.49 -10.00 26.85
N ARG A 339 13.78 -10.43 25.63
CA ARG A 339 12.97 -10.06 24.44
C ARG A 339 11.49 -10.47 24.53
N PRO A 340 11.16 -11.73 24.88
CA PRO A 340 9.78 -12.17 25.08
C PRO A 340 9.02 -11.31 26.09
N LEU A 341 9.60 -11.10 27.27
CA LEU A 341 8.98 -10.28 28.32
C LEU A 341 8.79 -8.84 27.85
N ARG A 342 9.84 -8.22 27.32
CA ARG A 342 9.77 -6.85 26.80
C ARG A 342 8.68 -6.69 25.75
N GLN A 343 8.54 -7.64 24.83
CA GLN A 343 7.49 -7.58 23.81
C GLN A 343 6.10 -7.57 24.43
N LEU A 344 5.85 -8.42 25.44
CA LEU A 344 4.56 -8.45 26.15
C LEU A 344 4.29 -7.13 26.89
N LEU A 345 5.31 -6.51 27.47
CA LEU A 345 5.20 -5.22 28.15
C LEU A 345 4.92 -4.09 27.17
N ASP A 346 5.60 -4.08 26.03
CA ASP A 346 5.37 -3.13 24.94
C ASP A 346 3.96 -3.29 24.34
N GLU A 347 3.49 -4.52 24.15
CA GLU A 347 2.12 -4.82 23.70
C GLU A 347 1.08 -4.31 24.70
N ALA A 348 1.31 -4.54 26.01
CA ALA A 348 0.39 -4.09 27.06
C ALA A 348 0.30 -2.57 27.15
N ALA A 349 1.44 -1.88 27.15
CA ALA A 349 1.46 -0.42 27.24
C ALA A 349 0.92 0.24 25.97
N SER A 350 1.13 -0.37 24.78
CA SER A 350 0.51 0.05 23.51
C SER A 350 -1.02 -0.16 23.55
N TRP A 351 -1.50 -1.27 24.12
CA TRP A 351 -2.94 -1.49 24.34
C TRP A 351 -3.51 -0.48 25.33
N GLY A 352 -2.76 -0.16 26.40
CA GLY A 352 -3.09 0.90 27.33
C GLY A 352 -3.24 2.25 26.67
N ALA A 353 -2.34 2.62 25.76
CA ALA A 353 -2.40 3.85 24.99
C ALA A 353 -3.65 3.90 24.09
N LEU A 354 -3.95 2.81 23.38
CA LEU A 354 -5.18 2.70 22.57
C LEU A 354 -6.43 3.02 23.41
N ARG A 355 -6.51 2.45 24.59
CA ARG A 355 -7.65 2.65 25.51
C ARG A 355 -7.66 4.04 26.13
N HIS A 356 -6.48 4.64 26.36
CA HIS A 356 -6.33 6.00 26.86
C HIS A 356 -6.88 7.02 25.86
N HIS A 357 -6.66 6.80 24.56
CA HIS A 357 -7.19 7.64 23.48
C HIS A 357 -8.64 7.31 23.08
N GLY A 358 -9.34 6.46 23.82
CA GLY A 358 -10.73 6.09 23.53
C GLY A 358 -10.91 5.22 22.29
N LEU A 359 -9.82 4.60 21.82
CA LEU A 359 -9.85 3.76 20.62
C LEU A 359 -10.35 2.35 20.97
N MET A 360 -11.16 1.75 20.10
CA MET A 360 -11.64 0.37 20.18
C MET A 360 -12.38 0.01 21.48
N GLU A 361 -13.15 0.92 22.05
CA GLU A 361 -13.80 0.69 23.36
C GLU A 361 -14.73 -0.53 23.38
N ASN A 362 -15.58 -0.66 22.40
CA ASN A 362 -16.55 -1.73 22.25
C ASN A 362 -16.37 -2.53 20.95
N THR A 363 -15.24 -2.37 20.30
CA THR A 363 -14.97 -2.91 18.97
C THR A 363 -14.60 -4.40 19.03
N VAL A 364 -15.18 -5.20 18.14
CA VAL A 364 -14.82 -6.59 17.90
C VAL A 364 -13.88 -6.68 16.72
N VAL A 365 -12.76 -7.38 16.84
CA VAL A 365 -11.86 -7.68 15.72
C VAL A 365 -12.30 -8.97 15.04
N VAL A 366 -12.55 -8.92 13.73
CA VAL A 366 -12.91 -10.07 12.91
C VAL A 366 -11.74 -10.40 11.99
N SER A 367 -11.15 -11.59 12.11
CA SER A 367 -9.99 -12.02 11.33
C SER A 367 -10.01 -13.52 11.00
N ASP A 368 -8.96 -13.98 10.32
CA ASP A 368 -8.70 -15.39 9.95
C ASP A 368 -8.17 -16.29 11.08
N ASP A 369 -8.22 -15.86 12.31
CA ASP A 369 -7.64 -16.53 13.50
C ASP A 369 -6.10 -16.39 13.63
N ALA A 370 -5.45 -15.58 12.83
CA ALA A 370 -4.02 -15.31 13.01
C ALA A 370 -3.74 -14.66 14.37
N GLY A 371 -2.77 -15.20 15.10
CA GLY A 371 -2.52 -14.88 16.52
C GLY A 371 -2.21 -13.40 16.81
N GLN A 372 -1.71 -12.65 15.82
CA GLN A 372 -1.43 -11.22 15.96
C GLN A 372 -2.69 -10.37 16.12
N PHE A 373 -3.84 -10.81 15.64
CA PHE A 373 -5.09 -10.06 15.69
C PHE A 373 -5.88 -10.25 16.98
N ARG A 374 -5.45 -11.16 17.87
CA ARG A 374 -6.12 -11.45 19.14
C ARG A 374 -5.75 -10.42 20.22
N VAL A 375 -6.15 -9.17 20.04
CA VAL A 375 -5.82 -8.04 20.96
C VAL A 375 -7.01 -7.54 21.77
N ALA A 376 -8.24 -7.74 21.29
CA ALA A 376 -9.49 -7.30 21.92
C ALA A 376 -10.52 -8.45 21.96
N ARG A 377 -11.82 -8.13 21.98
CA ARG A 377 -12.84 -9.11 21.63
C ARG A 377 -12.61 -9.56 20.20
N HIS A 378 -12.44 -10.86 19.99
CA HIS A 378 -12.07 -11.43 18.71
C HIS A 378 -13.16 -12.36 18.20
N ALA A 379 -13.50 -12.27 16.93
CA ALA A 379 -14.40 -13.14 16.22
C ALA A 379 -13.71 -13.70 14.97
N LEU A 380 -14.02 -14.93 14.60
CA LEU A 380 -13.47 -15.57 13.42
C LEU A 380 -14.25 -15.18 12.18
N CYS A 381 -13.52 -14.93 11.09
CA CYS A 381 -14.09 -14.64 9.79
C CYS A 381 -14.76 -15.89 9.22
N TRP A 382 -16.06 -15.81 8.96
CA TRP A 382 -16.84 -16.92 8.44
C TRP A 382 -16.38 -17.37 7.05
N VAL A 383 -15.91 -16.45 6.21
CA VAL A 383 -15.37 -16.76 4.88
C VAL A 383 -14.15 -17.67 4.96
N HIS A 384 -13.29 -17.47 5.96
CA HIS A 384 -12.13 -18.35 6.19
C HIS A 384 -12.56 -19.72 6.72
N ALA A 385 -13.56 -19.78 7.59
CA ALA A 385 -14.14 -21.04 8.06
C ALA A 385 -14.76 -21.83 6.88
N GLU A 386 -15.51 -21.18 6.04
CA GLU A 386 -16.09 -21.78 4.82
C GLU A 386 -15.02 -22.37 3.90
N ARG A 387 -13.96 -21.60 3.62
CA ARG A 387 -12.80 -22.07 2.83
C ARG A 387 -12.10 -23.30 3.44
N HIS A 388 -12.10 -23.44 4.78
CA HIS A 388 -11.58 -24.64 5.44
C HIS A 388 -12.53 -25.82 5.23
N LEU A 389 -13.83 -25.62 5.32
CA LEU A 389 -14.83 -26.67 5.07
C LEU A 389 -14.78 -27.14 3.59
N GLU A 390 -14.65 -26.22 2.66
CA GLU A 390 -14.48 -26.53 1.23
C GLU A 390 -13.25 -27.39 0.90
N LYS A 391 -12.21 -27.31 1.73
CA LYS A 391 -11.02 -28.14 1.58
C LYS A 391 -11.16 -29.56 2.15
N LEU A 392 -12.21 -29.82 2.94
CA LEU A 392 -12.45 -31.15 3.49
C LEU A 392 -12.96 -32.07 2.38
N MET A 393 -12.18 -33.11 2.08
CA MET A 393 -12.63 -34.19 1.20
C MET A 393 -13.55 -35.10 1.98
N PRO A 394 -14.74 -35.44 1.46
CA PRO A 394 -15.60 -36.40 2.15
C PRO A 394 -14.91 -37.75 2.19
N ALA A 395 -14.82 -38.33 3.38
CA ALA A 395 -14.23 -39.66 3.59
C ALA A 395 -15.15 -40.79 3.10
N SER A 396 -16.43 -40.51 2.85
CA SER A 396 -17.43 -41.48 2.39
C SER A 396 -18.53 -40.79 1.57
N PRO A 397 -19.27 -41.53 0.71
CA PRO A 397 -20.39 -41.00 -0.03
C PRO A 397 -21.54 -40.42 0.83
N LYS A 398 -21.58 -40.82 2.12
CA LYS A 398 -22.59 -40.28 3.06
C LYS A 398 -22.19 -38.89 3.62
N GLN A 399 -20.94 -38.48 3.45
CA GLN A 399 -20.41 -37.17 3.87
C GLN A 399 -20.33 -36.19 2.71
N ALA A 400 -20.48 -36.66 1.49
CA ALA A 400 -20.59 -35.81 0.29
C ALA A 400 -22.03 -35.33 0.11
#